data_5a991dcfa8adf0370860ca8c0fe3dbf0
#
_entry.id   5a991dcfa8adf0370860ca8c0fe3dbf0
#
_cell.length_a   1.000
_cell.length_b   1.000
_cell.length_c   1.000
_cell.angle_alpha   90.00
_cell.angle_beta   90.00
_cell.angle_gamma   90.00
#
_symmetry.space_group_name_H-M   'P 1'
#
loop_
_entity.id
_entity.type
_entity.pdbx_description
1 polymer ?
#
loop_
_entity_poly.entity_id
_entity_poly.type
_entity_poly.pdbx_seq_one_letter_code
_entity_poly.pdbx_strand_id
1 'polypeptide(L)'
;GEVDYLVATDAIGMGLNLDIDHVALAGLSKFDGQRQRRLTTPEMAQIAGRAGRHQRDGTFGTLAGTGGHDAEFTAEEVYAIEEHRFPPLTRLYWREAEPRFDSLSHLIADLESKPDRPELAPAPEAIDLAVLKRLAEDPALAGTVRGKASVRRFWEVCSLPDFRSAGVDTHSRFVARLWEDLRRGHLGGDYVARSIAELDNPGGDIDTLQMRIAAIRSWSYITQRPDWVLAREEMAARARAVESRLSDALHARLTERFVNRRTSVLMKKLGPDAGLLPVRLVDDEVQVDGEPIGHLAGFRFRVDPQARLADRKLLLAAAERHLPALLAERAAQLASALEGGEAGVTLEAARITWHGEAVAALSAGKSVLAPQIVPDTALDGLGGAARQRLLAALQAWLARALAPLAPLRKLEAASSDPAAGPELRALLIRLTESGGILERSGSALDRLDKAQR
;
A
#
# COMPACT_ATOMS: atom_id res chain seq x y z
N GLY A 1 2.55 -11.30 0.70
CA GLY A 1 3.83 -10.63 0.60
C GLY A 1 4.22 -10.12 1.96
N GLU A 2 5.48 -10.06 2.24
CA GLU A 2 6.00 -9.40 3.42
C GLU A 2 5.76 -7.90 3.28
N VAL A 3 5.25 -7.27 4.33
CA VAL A 3 5.06 -5.82 4.42
C VAL A 3 5.90 -5.31 5.58
N ASP A 4 6.62 -4.22 5.37
CA ASP A 4 7.54 -3.65 6.36
C ASP A 4 6.78 -2.87 7.44
N TYR A 5 5.63 -2.30 7.11
CA TYR A 5 4.76 -1.55 8.03
C TYR A 5 3.29 -1.63 7.65
N LEU A 6 2.43 -1.41 8.65
CA LEU A 6 0.98 -1.38 8.52
C LEU A 6 0.43 -0.09 9.12
N VAL A 7 -0.45 0.59 8.38
CA VAL A 7 -1.24 1.73 8.91
C VAL A 7 -2.65 1.26 9.21
N ALA A 8 -3.11 1.47 10.42
CA ALA A 8 -4.41 1.01 10.88
C ALA A 8 -5.10 2.03 11.80
N THR A 9 -6.38 1.85 12.04
CA THR A 9 -7.12 2.56 13.08
C THR A 9 -6.97 1.86 14.43
N ASP A 10 -7.53 2.42 15.50
CA ASP A 10 -7.60 1.82 16.84
C ASP A 10 -8.25 0.41 16.86
N ALA A 11 -9.00 0.07 15.81
CA ALA A 11 -9.56 -1.26 15.62
C ALA A 11 -8.50 -2.38 15.53
N ILE A 12 -7.21 -2.05 15.25
CA ILE A 12 -6.11 -3.01 15.31
C ILE A 12 -5.99 -3.64 16.70
N GLY A 13 -6.38 -2.95 17.76
CA GLY A 13 -6.43 -3.45 19.11
C GLY A 13 -7.37 -4.67 19.28
N MET A 14 -8.32 -4.89 18.36
CA MET A 14 -9.32 -5.94 18.45
C MET A 14 -9.13 -7.01 17.37
N GLY A 15 -8.79 -8.22 17.75
CA GLY A 15 -9.00 -9.43 16.93
C GLY A 15 -7.96 -9.77 15.86
N LEU A 16 -7.00 -8.92 15.55
CA LEU A 16 -5.96 -9.22 14.58
C LEU A 16 -4.75 -9.85 15.27
N ASN A 17 -4.29 -10.99 14.74
CA ASN A 17 -3.06 -11.63 15.18
C ASN A 17 -1.93 -11.25 14.23
N LEU A 18 -1.18 -10.21 14.61
CA LEU A 18 -0.08 -9.66 13.81
C LEU A 18 1.24 -9.90 14.53
N ASP A 19 2.30 -10.11 13.77
CA ASP A 19 3.67 -10.20 14.28
C ASP A 19 4.34 -8.83 14.03
N ILE A 20 4.28 -7.96 15.05
CA ILE A 20 4.72 -6.56 14.97
C ILE A 20 5.71 -6.33 16.10
N ASP A 21 6.88 -5.76 15.79
CA ASP A 21 7.89 -5.44 16.79
C ASP A 21 7.62 -4.09 17.49
N HIS A 22 7.03 -3.13 16.78
CA HIS A 22 6.77 -1.78 17.28
C HIS A 22 5.40 -1.26 16.88
N VAL A 23 4.71 -0.58 17.81
CA VAL A 23 3.47 0.15 17.56
C VAL A 23 3.66 1.63 17.81
N ALA A 24 3.53 2.44 16.76
CA ALA A 24 3.57 3.90 16.85
C ALA A 24 2.17 4.50 16.71
N LEU A 25 1.69 5.20 17.72
CA LEU A 25 0.41 5.90 17.69
C LEU A 25 0.58 7.29 17.06
N ALA A 26 -0.13 7.53 15.97
CA ALA A 26 -0.15 8.84 15.30
C ALA A 26 -0.91 9.92 16.08
N GLY A 27 -1.73 9.52 17.05
CA GLY A 27 -2.48 10.38 17.95
C GLY A 27 -3.11 9.58 19.08
N LEU A 28 -3.32 10.24 20.22
CA LEU A 28 -3.88 9.63 21.44
C LEU A 28 -5.36 10.02 21.66
N SER A 29 -6.05 10.55 20.66
CA SER A 29 -7.45 10.93 20.76
C SER A 29 -8.27 10.29 19.65
N LYS A 30 -9.53 9.99 19.97
CA LYS A 30 -10.51 9.46 19.01
C LYS A 30 -11.89 10.12 19.18
N PHE A 31 -12.69 10.06 18.13
CA PHE A 31 -14.11 10.39 18.20
C PHE A 31 -14.87 9.12 18.64
N ASP A 32 -15.60 9.19 19.76
CA ASP A 32 -16.31 8.04 20.36
C ASP A 32 -17.76 7.89 19.87
N GLY A 33 -18.13 8.64 18.83
CA GLY A 33 -19.50 8.71 18.32
C GLY A 33 -20.28 9.93 18.82
N GLN A 34 -19.82 10.58 19.89
CA GLN A 34 -20.43 11.78 20.47
C GLN A 34 -19.46 12.95 20.55
N ARG A 35 -18.23 12.72 20.96
CA ARG A 35 -17.21 13.76 21.15
C ARG A 35 -15.80 13.24 20.85
N GLN A 36 -14.91 14.19 20.58
CA GLN A 36 -13.49 13.93 20.57
C GLN A 36 -13.00 13.75 22.01
N ARG A 37 -12.31 12.63 22.29
CA ARG A 37 -11.74 12.35 23.60
C ARG A 37 -10.39 11.65 23.48
N ARG A 38 -9.59 11.76 24.53
CA ARG A 38 -8.35 10.98 24.65
C ARG A 38 -8.69 9.49 24.76
N LEU A 39 -7.83 8.65 24.22
CA LEU A 39 -7.89 7.21 24.44
C LEU A 39 -7.75 6.92 25.93
N THR A 40 -8.50 5.97 26.45
CA THR A 40 -8.28 5.49 27.81
C THR A 40 -7.04 4.60 27.88
N THR A 41 -6.43 4.47 29.06
CA THR A 41 -5.26 3.61 29.25
C THR A 41 -5.48 2.16 28.81
N PRO A 42 -6.66 1.52 29.09
CA PRO A 42 -6.97 0.20 28.54
C PRO A 42 -7.02 0.15 27.01
N GLU A 43 -7.56 1.19 26.34
CA GLU A 43 -7.58 1.27 24.87
C GLU A 43 -6.16 1.41 24.31
N MET A 44 -5.32 2.26 24.92
CA MET A 44 -3.92 2.42 24.57
C MET A 44 -3.15 1.10 24.74
N ALA A 45 -3.35 0.42 25.86
CA ALA A 45 -2.73 -0.87 26.15
C ALA A 45 -3.17 -1.96 25.17
N GLN A 46 -4.43 -1.95 24.75
CA GLN A 46 -4.96 -2.90 23.77
C GLN A 46 -4.31 -2.73 22.39
N ILE A 47 -4.01 -1.48 22.02
CA ILE A 47 -3.30 -1.15 20.79
C ILE A 47 -1.81 -1.48 20.94
N ALA A 48 -1.16 -1.01 22.01
CA ALA A 48 0.26 -1.25 22.29
C ALA A 48 0.57 -2.74 22.42
N GLY A 49 -0.33 -3.53 23.02
CA GLY A 49 -0.21 -4.99 23.16
C GLY A 49 -0.27 -5.78 21.85
N ARG A 50 -0.29 -5.10 20.69
CA ARG A 50 -0.05 -5.72 19.39
C ARG A 50 1.42 -5.81 19.05
N ALA A 51 2.27 -5.03 19.72
CA ALA A 51 3.70 -5.15 19.62
C ALA A 51 4.19 -6.32 20.48
N GLY A 52 5.11 -7.09 19.95
CA GLY A 52 5.63 -8.31 20.58
C GLY A 52 4.72 -9.52 20.41
N ARG A 53 5.28 -10.70 20.55
CA ARG A 53 4.55 -11.96 20.44
C ARG A 53 5.15 -13.05 21.32
N HIS A 54 4.31 -13.71 22.11
CA HIS A 54 4.72 -14.80 23.01
C HIS A 54 5.87 -14.38 23.96
N GLN A 55 7.10 -14.78 23.66
CA GLN A 55 8.29 -14.51 24.44
C GLN A 55 9.16 -13.35 23.89
N ARG A 56 8.69 -12.66 22.84
CA ARG A 56 9.38 -11.50 22.27
C ARG A 56 8.74 -10.23 22.78
N ASP A 57 9.54 -9.39 23.38
CA ASP A 57 9.10 -8.06 23.82
C ASP A 57 8.85 -7.17 22.61
N GLY A 58 7.78 -6.37 22.68
CA GLY A 58 7.47 -5.34 21.72
C GLY A 58 7.68 -3.96 22.32
N THR A 59 7.73 -2.95 21.47
CA THR A 59 7.84 -1.57 21.90
C THR A 59 6.66 -0.75 21.41
N PHE A 60 6.29 0.30 22.12
CA PHE A 60 5.26 1.24 21.70
C PHE A 60 5.70 2.69 21.93
N GLY A 61 5.09 3.60 21.19
CA GLY A 61 5.39 5.03 21.28
C GLY A 61 4.41 5.86 20.48
N THR A 62 4.70 7.15 20.39
CA THR A 62 3.98 8.11 19.55
C THR A 62 4.87 8.60 18.40
N LEU A 63 4.28 8.97 17.27
CA LEU A 63 5.02 9.57 16.16
C LEU A 63 5.39 11.01 16.52
N ALA A 64 6.68 11.32 16.49
CA ALA A 64 7.18 12.68 16.72
C ALA A 64 6.64 13.66 15.67
N GLY A 65 6.21 14.84 16.10
CA GLY A 65 5.81 15.93 15.20
C GLY A 65 4.39 15.87 14.62
N THR A 66 3.56 14.90 15.01
CA THR A 66 2.20 14.73 14.47
C THR A 66 1.10 15.39 15.32
N GLY A 67 1.39 15.92 16.51
CA GLY A 67 0.39 16.52 17.39
C GLY A 67 0.98 17.52 18.39
N GLY A 68 0.09 18.27 19.04
CA GLY A 68 0.43 19.16 20.15
C GLY A 68 0.74 18.40 21.44
N HIS A 69 0.74 19.09 22.56
CA HIS A 69 1.03 18.53 23.91
C HIS A 69 0.23 17.28 24.28
N ASP A 70 -0.93 17.04 23.66
CA ASP A 70 -1.77 15.87 23.89
C ASP A 70 -1.39 14.64 23.06
N ALA A 71 -0.30 14.71 22.29
CA ALA A 71 0.15 13.64 21.40
C ALA A 71 1.17 12.69 22.03
N GLU A 72 1.62 12.94 23.27
CA GLU A 72 2.58 12.12 23.97
C GLU A 72 1.93 11.35 25.13
N PHE A 73 2.45 10.17 25.42
CA PHE A 73 2.08 9.43 26.62
C PHE A 73 2.56 10.15 27.88
N THR A 74 1.75 10.17 28.91
CA THR A 74 2.21 10.56 30.24
C THR A 74 3.01 9.41 30.90
N ALA A 75 3.85 9.73 31.88
CA ALA A 75 4.63 8.71 32.59
C ALA A 75 3.71 7.69 33.29
N GLU A 76 2.55 8.15 33.80
CA GLU A 76 1.54 7.27 34.41
C GLU A 76 0.89 6.33 33.39
N GLU A 77 0.62 6.83 32.17
CA GLU A 77 0.04 5.99 31.10
C GLU A 77 1.04 4.91 30.66
N VAL A 78 2.31 5.28 30.47
CA VAL A 78 3.38 4.31 30.14
C VAL A 78 3.47 3.25 31.22
N TYR A 79 3.59 3.64 32.49
CA TYR A 79 3.69 2.73 33.63
C TYR A 79 2.46 1.81 33.72
N ALA A 80 1.25 2.36 33.52
CA ALA A 80 0.03 1.58 33.59
C ALA A 80 -0.09 0.56 32.44
N ILE A 81 0.42 0.89 31.26
CA ILE A 81 0.45 -0.02 30.09
C ILE A 81 1.46 -1.15 30.33
N GLU A 82 2.68 -0.82 30.73
CA GLU A 82 3.77 -1.77 30.97
C GLU A 82 3.48 -2.72 32.12
N GLU A 83 2.91 -2.21 33.21
CA GLU A 83 2.60 -2.98 34.42
C GLU A 83 1.16 -3.57 34.43
N HIS A 84 0.41 -3.42 33.34
CA HIS A 84 -0.98 -3.88 33.26
C HIS A 84 -1.90 -3.37 34.39
N ARG A 85 -1.70 -2.12 34.81
CA ARG A 85 -2.46 -1.48 35.89
C ARG A 85 -3.57 -0.60 35.33
N PHE A 86 -4.77 -1.15 35.24
CA PHE A 86 -5.93 -0.43 34.75
C PHE A 86 -6.95 -0.19 35.87
N PRO A 87 -7.73 0.91 35.76
CA PRO A 87 -8.86 1.12 36.66
C PRO A 87 -9.80 -0.10 36.64
N PRO A 88 -10.20 -0.64 37.81
CA PRO A 88 -11.12 -1.77 37.82
C PRO A 88 -12.47 -1.37 37.25
N LEU A 89 -13.10 -2.30 36.55
CA LEU A 89 -14.50 -2.14 36.14
C LEU A 89 -15.36 -2.20 37.39
N THR A 90 -15.97 -1.07 37.72
CA THR A 90 -16.84 -0.98 38.92
C THR A 90 -18.30 -1.33 38.66
N ARG A 91 -18.75 -1.18 37.39
CA ARG A 91 -20.10 -1.49 36.94
C ARG A 91 -20.10 -2.00 35.52
N LEU A 92 -21.01 -2.94 35.22
CA LEU A 92 -21.31 -3.42 33.89
C LEU A 92 -22.64 -2.84 33.41
N TYR A 93 -22.75 -2.52 32.13
CA TYR A 93 -24.01 -2.15 31.53
C TYR A 93 -24.92 -3.36 31.36
N TRP A 94 -26.18 -3.17 31.68
CA TRP A 94 -27.20 -4.20 31.62
C TRP A 94 -28.47 -3.68 30.92
N ARG A 95 -29.11 -4.53 30.17
CA ARG A 95 -30.43 -4.34 29.59
C ARG A 95 -31.15 -5.67 29.61
N GLU A 96 -32.49 -5.67 29.83
CA GLU A 96 -33.29 -6.91 29.85
C GLU A 96 -33.09 -7.68 28.53
N ALA A 97 -32.68 -8.94 28.65
CA ALA A 97 -32.37 -9.80 27.50
C ALA A 97 -33.63 -10.54 26.97
N GLU A 98 -34.63 -10.75 27.85
CA GLU A 98 -35.87 -11.45 27.54
C GLU A 98 -37.11 -10.57 27.80
N PRO A 99 -37.24 -9.42 27.09
CA PRO A 99 -38.34 -8.52 27.32
C PRO A 99 -39.68 -9.15 26.90
N ARG A 100 -40.77 -8.73 27.54
CA ARG A 100 -42.13 -9.15 27.19
C ARG A 100 -42.56 -8.52 25.86
N PHE A 101 -43.19 -9.32 25.02
CA PHE A 101 -43.73 -8.89 23.73
C PHE A 101 -45.26 -8.78 23.71
N ASP A 102 -45.90 -8.63 24.86
CA ASP A 102 -47.36 -8.58 24.94
C ASP A 102 -47.93 -7.27 24.38
N SER A 103 -47.21 -6.17 24.58
CA SER A 103 -47.53 -4.84 24.03
C SER A 103 -46.26 -4.01 23.85
N LEU A 104 -46.33 -2.93 23.05
CA LEU A 104 -45.25 -1.95 22.92
C LEU A 104 -44.86 -1.32 24.25
N SER A 105 -45.85 -1.00 25.06
CA SER A 105 -45.61 -0.41 26.40
C SER A 105 -44.89 -1.35 27.37
N HIS A 106 -45.23 -2.65 27.37
CA HIS A 106 -44.50 -3.64 28.18
C HIS A 106 -43.07 -3.82 27.65
N LEU A 107 -42.90 -3.90 26.36
CA LEU A 107 -41.57 -4.01 25.73
C LEU A 107 -40.67 -2.84 26.11
N ILE A 108 -41.16 -1.60 25.96
CA ILE A 108 -40.40 -0.38 26.31
C ILE A 108 -40.08 -0.37 27.82
N ALA A 109 -41.06 -0.67 28.68
CA ALA A 109 -40.85 -0.71 30.13
C ALA A 109 -39.78 -1.73 30.55
N ASP A 110 -39.76 -2.91 29.94
CA ASP A 110 -38.76 -3.93 30.23
C ASP A 110 -37.35 -3.49 29.71
N LEU A 111 -37.25 -2.91 28.52
CA LEU A 111 -35.98 -2.42 27.97
C LEU A 111 -35.41 -1.24 28.77
N GLU A 112 -36.25 -0.44 29.43
CA GLU A 112 -35.85 0.68 30.29
C GLU A 112 -35.74 0.27 31.78
N SER A 113 -35.99 -0.99 32.10
CA SER A 113 -35.93 -1.47 33.49
C SER A 113 -34.53 -1.30 34.08
N LYS A 114 -34.50 -1.09 35.39
CA LYS A 114 -33.24 -0.98 36.10
C LYS A 114 -32.83 -2.37 36.60
N PRO A 115 -31.57 -2.71 36.59
CA PRO A 115 -31.10 -3.96 37.16
C PRO A 115 -31.23 -3.96 38.68
N ASP A 116 -31.52 -5.10 39.26
CA ASP A 116 -31.65 -5.29 40.71
C ASP A 116 -30.30 -5.38 41.44
N ARG A 117 -29.20 -5.48 40.70
CA ARG A 117 -27.85 -5.65 41.25
C ARG A 117 -27.08 -4.34 41.25
N PRO A 118 -26.38 -3.98 42.35
CA PRO A 118 -25.64 -2.74 42.46
C PRO A 118 -24.40 -2.68 41.53
N GLU A 119 -23.87 -3.84 41.10
CA GLU A 119 -22.74 -3.94 40.15
C GLU A 119 -23.15 -3.66 38.70
N LEU A 120 -24.46 -3.62 38.43
CA LEU A 120 -25.02 -3.35 37.12
C LEU A 120 -25.53 -1.91 37.04
N ALA A 121 -25.38 -1.32 35.88
CA ALA A 121 -25.96 -0.03 35.54
C ALA A 121 -26.88 -0.19 34.32
N PRO A 122 -27.97 0.58 34.22
CA PRO A 122 -28.78 0.57 32.99
C PRO A 122 -27.90 0.90 31.76
N ALA A 123 -28.07 0.15 30.69
CA ALA A 123 -27.41 0.48 29.44
C ALA A 123 -27.86 1.87 28.94
N PRO A 124 -26.98 2.68 28.35
CA PRO A 124 -27.38 3.89 27.66
C PRO A 124 -28.42 3.59 26.58
N GLU A 125 -29.35 4.54 26.35
CA GLU A 125 -30.34 4.39 25.29
C GLU A 125 -29.64 4.22 23.94
N ALA A 126 -29.85 3.07 23.31
CA ALA A 126 -29.34 2.77 21.99
C ALA A 126 -30.37 3.11 20.92
N ILE A 127 -29.92 3.18 19.67
CA ILE A 127 -30.75 3.60 18.53
C ILE A 127 -32.01 2.75 18.36
N ASP A 128 -31.95 1.45 18.66
CA ASP A 128 -33.07 0.52 18.57
C ASP A 128 -34.23 0.92 19.50
N LEU A 129 -33.93 1.24 20.76
CA LEU A 129 -34.92 1.68 21.74
C LEU A 129 -35.44 3.10 21.42
N ALA A 130 -34.55 4.00 21.01
CA ALA A 130 -34.93 5.35 20.62
C ALA A 130 -35.91 5.34 19.41
N VAL A 131 -35.63 4.50 18.40
CA VAL A 131 -36.52 4.32 17.24
C VAL A 131 -37.85 3.68 17.66
N LEU A 132 -37.81 2.64 18.50
CA LEU A 132 -39.03 2.00 19.03
C LEU A 132 -39.92 3.01 19.71
N LYS A 133 -39.38 3.82 20.63
CA LYS A 133 -40.10 4.88 21.35
C LYS A 133 -40.68 5.90 20.39
N ARG A 134 -39.86 6.41 19.48
CA ARG A 134 -40.26 7.39 18.46
C ARG A 134 -41.42 6.91 17.59
N LEU A 135 -41.41 5.64 17.17
CA LEU A 135 -42.47 5.07 16.34
C LEU A 135 -43.73 4.69 17.17
N ALA A 136 -43.57 4.36 18.45
CA ALA A 136 -44.68 4.10 19.35
C ALA A 136 -45.48 5.37 19.68
N GLU A 137 -44.91 6.55 19.53
CA GLU A 137 -45.60 7.86 19.68
C GLU A 137 -46.62 8.13 18.57
N ASP A 138 -46.47 7.46 17.38
CA ASP A 138 -47.44 7.58 16.28
C ASP A 138 -48.62 6.61 16.50
N PRO A 139 -49.84 7.08 16.83
CA PRO A 139 -50.97 6.22 17.09
C PRO A 139 -51.40 5.37 15.90
N ALA A 140 -51.21 5.91 14.65
CA ALA A 140 -51.57 5.21 13.43
C ALA A 140 -50.64 3.99 13.21
N LEU A 141 -49.35 4.18 13.43
CA LEU A 141 -48.37 3.12 13.33
C LEU A 141 -48.47 2.12 14.48
N ALA A 142 -48.53 2.61 15.73
CA ALA A 142 -48.68 1.77 16.92
C ALA A 142 -49.93 0.88 16.85
N GLY A 143 -51.04 1.42 16.30
CA GLY A 143 -52.28 0.69 16.07
C GLY A 143 -52.16 -0.51 15.12
N THR A 144 -51.09 -0.57 14.30
CA THR A 144 -50.78 -1.70 13.39
C THR A 144 -50.03 -2.84 14.10
N VAL A 145 -49.44 -2.61 15.29
CA VAL A 145 -48.62 -3.56 16.03
C VAL A 145 -49.48 -4.24 17.09
N ARG A 146 -50.13 -5.32 16.72
CA ARG A 146 -51.06 -6.02 17.59
C ARG A 146 -50.68 -7.49 17.78
N GLY A 147 -50.60 -7.92 19.03
CA GLY A 147 -50.29 -9.29 19.41
C GLY A 147 -48.78 -9.58 19.45
N LYS A 148 -48.43 -10.60 20.23
CA LYS A 148 -47.05 -10.94 20.60
C LYS A 148 -46.10 -11.11 19.42
N ALA A 149 -46.54 -11.79 18.36
CA ALA A 149 -45.75 -12.01 17.18
C ALA A 149 -45.44 -10.70 16.41
N SER A 150 -46.46 -9.80 16.33
CA SER A 150 -46.32 -8.51 15.68
C SER A 150 -45.37 -7.56 16.43
N VAL A 151 -45.49 -7.53 17.77
CA VAL A 151 -44.59 -6.73 18.63
C VAL A 151 -43.14 -7.22 18.52
N ARG A 152 -42.94 -8.54 18.54
CA ARG A 152 -41.59 -9.11 18.33
C ARG A 152 -41.00 -8.72 16.97
N ARG A 153 -41.79 -8.91 15.92
CA ARG A 153 -41.33 -8.56 14.55
C ARG A 153 -41.06 -7.06 14.41
N PHE A 154 -41.91 -6.23 15.01
CA PHE A 154 -41.69 -4.77 15.01
C PHE A 154 -40.39 -4.41 15.73
N TRP A 155 -40.13 -5.04 16.87
CA TRP A 155 -38.85 -4.87 17.58
C TRP A 155 -37.65 -5.27 16.71
N GLU A 156 -37.74 -6.39 15.98
CA GLU A 156 -36.68 -6.81 15.07
C GLU A 156 -36.42 -5.75 13.98
N VAL A 157 -37.46 -5.06 13.50
CA VAL A 157 -37.32 -4.00 12.50
C VAL A 157 -36.73 -2.73 13.12
N CYS A 158 -37.15 -2.36 14.35
CA CYS A 158 -36.55 -1.25 15.10
C CYS A 158 -35.07 -1.49 15.45
N SER A 159 -34.66 -2.75 15.58
CA SER A 159 -33.28 -3.15 15.87
C SER A 159 -32.36 -3.08 14.64
N LEU A 160 -32.83 -2.58 13.49
CA LEU A 160 -31.98 -2.31 12.33
C LEU A 160 -30.95 -1.24 12.70
N PRO A 161 -29.63 -1.53 12.56
CA PRO A 161 -28.60 -0.54 12.87
C PRO A 161 -28.65 0.68 11.93
N ASP A 162 -28.44 1.86 12.49
CA ASP A 162 -28.28 3.09 11.70
C ASP A 162 -26.85 3.20 11.14
N PHE A 163 -26.55 2.40 10.11
CA PHE A 163 -25.23 2.44 9.43
C PHE A 163 -24.90 3.82 8.83
N ARG A 164 -25.93 4.63 8.56
CA ARG A 164 -25.77 5.96 7.94
C ARG A 164 -25.52 7.07 8.96
N SER A 165 -25.64 6.76 10.26
CA SER A 165 -25.61 7.76 11.34
C SER A 165 -26.58 8.92 11.06
N ALA A 166 -27.77 8.60 10.53
CA ALA A 166 -28.75 9.57 10.06
C ALA A 166 -29.55 10.21 11.23
N GLY A 167 -29.40 9.67 12.42
CA GLY A 167 -30.12 10.09 13.63
C GLY A 167 -31.52 9.49 13.72
N VAL A 168 -32.09 9.56 14.94
CA VAL A 168 -33.34 8.88 15.30
C VAL A 168 -34.48 9.20 14.35
N ASP A 169 -34.72 10.47 14.04
CA ASP A 169 -35.88 10.87 13.20
C ASP A 169 -35.80 10.36 11.75
N THR A 170 -34.62 10.46 11.13
CA THR A 170 -34.42 10.00 9.76
C THR A 170 -34.43 8.48 9.69
N HIS A 171 -33.79 7.81 10.65
CA HIS A 171 -33.76 6.37 10.74
C HIS A 171 -35.13 5.79 11.04
N SER A 172 -35.92 6.41 11.93
CA SER A 172 -37.31 6.01 12.22
C SER A 172 -38.21 6.04 10.99
N ARG A 173 -38.07 7.07 10.12
CA ARG A 173 -38.82 7.11 8.84
C ARG A 173 -38.47 5.94 7.92
N PHE A 174 -37.21 5.56 7.86
CA PHE A 174 -36.78 4.40 7.08
C PHE A 174 -37.35 3.11 7.67
N VAL A 175 -37.25 2.92 8.98
CA VAL A 175 -37.80 1.77 9.70
C VAL A 175 -39.32 1.68 9.53
N ALA A 176 -40.05 2.80 9.66
CA ALA A 176 -41.50 2.87 9.43
C ALA A 176 -41.88 2.40 8.01
N ARG A 177 -41.11 2.84 7.00
CA ARG A 177 -41.32 2.41 5.61
C ARG A 177 -41.12 0.90 5.43
N LEU A 178 -40.11 0.32 6.07
CA LEU A 178 -39.89 -1.14 6.05
C LEU A 178 -41.03 -1.87 6.74
N TRP A 179 -41.51 -1.34 7.88
CA TRP A 179 -42.60 -1.94 8.64
C TRP A 179 -43.90 -2.04 7.83
N GLU A 180 -44.22 -1.06 7.00
CA GLU A 180 -45.42 -1.08 6.16
C GLU A 180 -45.52 -2.33 5.26
N ASP A 181 -44.40 -2.82 4.75
CA ASP A 181 -44.35 -4.05 3.95
C ASP A 181 -44.22 -5.29 4.87
N LEU A 182 -43.33 -5.26 5.84
CA LEU A 182 -43.00 -6.41 6.69
C LEU A 182 -44.16 -6.85 7.59
N ARG A 183 -45.06 -5.93 7.99
CA ARG A 183 -46.27 -6.29 8.73
C ARG A 183 -47.28 -7.11 7.89
N ARG A 184 -47.15 -7.08 6.58
CA ARG A 184 -47.96 -7.83 5.61
C ARG A 184 -47.29 -9.11 5.11
N GLY A 185 -46.01 -9.32 5.49
CA GLY A 185 -45.21 -10.48 5.11
C GLY A 185 -43.77 -10.13 4.76
N HIS A 186 -43.49 -9.78 3.54
CA HIS A 186 -42.14 -9.57 3.03
C HIS A 186 -42.01 -8.19 2.38
N LEU A 187 -40.77 -7.71 2.26
CA LEU A 187 -40.46 -6.56 1.40
C LEU A 187 -40.64 -6.96 -0.05
N GLY A 188 -41.26 -6.08 -0.84
CA GLY A 188 -41.41 -6.28 -2.28
C GLY A 188 -40.04 -6.43 -2.95
N GLY A 189 -39.87 -7.51 -3.74
CA GLY A 189 -38.61 -7.80 -4.44
C GLY A 189 -38.14 -6.65 -5.33
N ASP A 190 -39.06 -6.03 -6.09
CA ASP A 190 -38.75 -4.87 -6.92
C ASP A 190 -38.28 -3.64 -6.13
N TYR A 191 -38.86 -3.45 -4.94
CA TYR A 191 -38.44 -2.36 -4.04
C TYR A 191 -37.01 -2.57 -3.58
N VAL A 192 -36.67 -3.78 -3.09
CA VAL A 192 -35.34 -4.13 -2.64
C VAL A 192 -34.32 -4.04 -3.79
N ALA A 193 -34.64 -4.61 -4.94
CA ALA A 193 -33.76 -4.61 -6.12
C ALA A 193 -33.47 -3.17 -6.60
N ARG A 194 -34.50 -2.32 -6.66
CA ARG A 194 -34.37 -0.92 -7.07
C ARG A 194 -33.51 -0.15 -6.07
N SER A 195 -33.78 -0.30 -4.79
CA SER A 195 -33.01 0.39 -3.73
C SER A 195 -31.52 0.00 -3.72
N ILE A 196 -31.21 -1.25 -4.02
CA ILE A 196 -29.82 -1.71 -4.18
C ILE A 196 -29.22 -1.11 -5.46
N ALA A 197 -29.95 -1.11 -6.58
CA ALA A 197 -29.47 -0.59 -7.86
C ALA A 197 -29.22 0.92 -7.84
N GLU A 198 -30.04 1.70 -7.14
CA GLU A 198 -29.86 3.15 -6.97
C GLU A 198 -28.54 3.50 -6.26
N LEU A 199 -28.02 2.59 -5.45
CA LEU A 199 -26.73 2.76 -4.76
C LEU A 199 -25.54 2.31 -5.62
N ASP A 200 -25.75 1.58 -6.71
CA ASP A 200 -24.71 1.05 -7.59
C ASP A 200 -24.14 2.14 -8.52
N ASN A 201 -23.48 3.11 -7.91
CA ASN A 201 -22.81 4.19 -8.62
C ASN A 201 -21.44 4.46 -7.99
N PRO A 202 -20.34 3.99 -8.62
CA PRO A 202 -18.97 4.19 -8.12
C PRO A 202 -18.43 5.61 -8.37
N GLY A 203 -19.20 6.49 -9.02
CA GLY A 203 -18.82 7.89 -9.22
C GLY A 203 -19.07 8.74 -7.98
N GLY A 204 -18.32 9.84 -7.85
CA GLY A 204 -18.46 10.80 -6.74
C GLY A 204 -17.16 10.99 -5.95
N ASP A 205 -17.23 11.85 -4.95
CA ASP A 205 -16.17 12.11 -3.99
C ASP A 205 -16.16 11.06 -2.86
N ILE A 206 -15.18 11.18 -1.97
CA ILE A 206 -14.99 10.26 -0.83
C ILE A 206 -16.24 10.23 0.05
N ASP A 207 -16.80 11.40 0.37
CA ASP A 207 -17.96 11.51 1.27
C ASP A 207 -19.21 10.87 0.66
N THR A 208 -19.43 11.09 -0.63
CA THR A 208 -20.53 10.46 -1.41
C THR A 208 -20.40 8.93 -1.42
N LEU A 209 -19.18 8.40 -1.64
CA LEU A 209 -18.94 6.97 -1.65
C LEU A 209 -19.13 6.36 -0.25
N GLN A 210 -18.66 7.04 0.79
CA GLN A 210 -18.87 6.62 2.19
C GLN A 210 -20.36 6.56 2.55
N MET A 211 -21.14 7.57 2.16
CA MET A 211 -22.59 7.59 2.38
C MET A 211 -23.28 6.43 1.65
N ARG A 212 -22.89 6.11 0.40
CA ARG A 212 -23.45 4.98 -0.35
C ARG A 212 -23.06 3.65 0.28
N ILE A 213 -21.83 3.50 0.73
CA ILE A 213 -21.38 2.29 1.46
C ILE A 213 -22.17 2.11 2.75
N ALA A 214 -22.40 3.17 3.52
CA ALA A 214 -23.23 3.13 4.70
C ALA A 214 -24.68 2.72 4.38
N ALA A 215 -25.23 3.24 3.28
CA ALA A 215 -26.58 2.91 2.83
C ALA A 215 -26.70 1.46 2.32
N ILE A 216 -25.72 0.96 1.54
CA ILE A 216 -25.77 -0.43 1.05
C ILE A 216 -25.61 -1.45 2.19
N ARG A 217 -24.89 -1.12 3.25
CA ARG A 217 -24.79 -1.96 4.46
C ARG A 217 -26.14 -2.20 5.12
N SER A 218 -27.03 -1.20 5.11
CA SER A 218 -28.41 -1.40 5.56
C SER A 218 -29.13 -2.46 4.74
N TRP A 219 -28.96 -2.45 3.42
CA TRP A 219 -29.55 -3.47 2.53
C TRP A 219 -28.85 -4.82 2.66
N SER A 220 -27.53 -4.86 2.84
CA SER A 220 -26.80 -6.10 3.15
C SER A 220 -27.35 -6.74 4.43
N TYR A 221 -27.61 -5.95 5.47
CA TYR A 221 -28.23 -6.42 6.71
C TYR A 221 -29.67 -6.93 6.50
N ILE A 222 -30.52 -6.14 5.81
CA ILE A 222 -31.93 -6.47 5.53
C ILE A 222 -32.03 -7.78 4.73
N THR A 223 -31.22 -7.97 3.72
CA THR A 223 -31.23 -9.16 2.86
C THR A 223 -30.68 -10.42 3.56
N GLN A 224 -29.99 -10.30 4.68
CA GLN A 224 -29.54 -11.44 5.47
C GLN A 224 -30.60 -11.90 6.49
N ARG A 225 -31.61 -11.07 6.78
CA ARG A 225 -32.65 -11.42 7.75
C ARG A 225 -33.56 -12.53 7.19
N PRO A 226 -33.85 -13.58 7.97
CA PRO A 226 -34.81 -14.58 7.57
C PRO A 226 -36.20 -13.91 7.44
N ASP A 227 -36.97 -14.34 6.43
CA ASP A 227 -38.34 -13.92 6.19
C ASP A 227 -38.58 -12.42 5.96
N TRP A 228 -37.54 -11.64 5.65
CA TRP A 228 -37.72 -10.23 5.29
C TRP A 228 -37.81 -10.02 3.77
N VAL A 229 -37.07 -10.82 2.99
CA VAL A 229 -37.00 -10.70 1.54
C VAL A 229 -37.21 -12.06 0.88
N LEU A 230 -38.09 -12.13 -0.14
CA LEU A 230 -38.42 -13.38 -0.82
C LEU A 230 -37.19 -14.03 -1.52
N ALA A 231 -36.50 -13.32 -2.36
CA ALA A 231 -35.31 -13.80 -3.06
C ALA A 231 -34.03 -13.46 -2.28
N ARG A 232 -33.93 -13.88 -1.01
CA ARG A 232 -32.91 -13.49 -0.06
C ARG A 232 -31.49 -13.65 -0.59
N GLU A 233 -31.14 -14.83 -1.10
CA GLU A 233 -29.76 -15.14 -1.54
C GLU A 233 -29.35 -14.28 -2.73
N GLU A 234 -30.25 -14.09 -3.70
CA GLU A 234 -29.99 -13.24 -4.85
C GLU A 234 -29.81 -11.78 -4.45
N MET A 235 -30.71 -11.24 -3.62
CA MET A 235 -30.63 -9.85 -3.17
C MET A 235 -29.40 -9.62 -2.27
N ALA A 236 -29.04 -10.57 -1.43
CA ALA A 236 -27.82 -10.51 -0.62
C ALA A 236 -26.55 -10.55 -1.50
N ALA A 237 -26.54 -11.35 -2.56
CA ALA A 237 -25.44 -11.39 -3.51
C ALA A 237 -25.31 -10.05 -4.27
N ARG A 238 -26.42 -9.47 -4.71
CA ARG A 238 -26.46 -8.14 -5.35
C ARG A 238 -25.94 -7.05 -4.41
N ALA A 239 -26.40 -7.02 -3.16
CA ALA A 239 -25.96 -6.03 -2.17
C ALA A 239 -24.45 -6.13 -1.92
N ARG A 240 -23.91 -7.33 -1.72
CA ARG A 240 -22.48 -7.55 -1.56
C ARG A 240 -21.66 -7.11 -2.80
N ALA A 241 -22.15 -7.40 -3.99
CA ALA A 241 -21.48 -6.97 -5.23
C ALA A 241 -21.41 -5.44 -5.36
N VAL A 242 -22.49 -4.74 -5.00
CA VAL A 242 -22.50 -3.27 -4.96
C VAL A 242 -21.56 -2.74 -3.89
N GLU A 243 -21.59 -3.30 -2.68
CA GLU A 243 -20.70 -2.91 -1.58
C GLU A 243 -19.23 -3.06 -1.98
N SER A 244 -18.85 -4.18 -2.63
CA SER A 244 -17.49 -4.39 -3.13
C SER A 244 -17.09 -3.32 -4.15
N ARG A 245 -17.92 -3.05 -5.17
CA ARG A 245 -17.62 -2.01 -6.17
C ARG A 245 -17.46 -0.61 -5.56
N LEU A 246 -18.31 -0.26 -4.61
CA LEU A 246 -18.21 1.02 -3.91
C LEU A 246 -16.97 1.10 -3.03
N SER A 247 -16.58 0.00 -2.37
CA SER A 247 -15.36 -0.09 -1.57
C SER A 247 -14.11 0.06 -2.42
N ASP A 248 -14.08 -0.60 -3.59
CA ASP A 248 -12.97 -0.47 -4.55
C ASP A 248 -12.85 0.96 -5.08
N ALA A 249 -14.00 1.60 -5.40
CA ALA A 249 -14.03 3.00 -5.83
C ALA A 249 -13.57 3.95 -4.72
N LEU A 250 -13.99 3.72 -3.48
CA LEU A 250 -13.54 4.51 -2.32
C LEU A 250 -12.03 4.37 -2.11
N HIS A 251 -11.52 3.13 -2.18
CA HIS A 251 -10.08 2.87 -2.07
C HIS A 251 -9.30 3.64 -3.15
N ALA A 252 -9.74 3.59 -4.40
CA ALA A 252 -9.13 4.33 -5.50
C ALA A 252 -9.14 5.86 -5.24
N ARG A 253 -10.25 6.41 -4.73
CA ARG A 253 -10.35 7.85 -4.39
C ARG A 253 -9.48 8.26 -3.20
N LEU A 254 -9.38 7.40 -2.18
CA LEU A 254 -8.50 7.64 -1.03
C LEU A 254 -7.04 7.63 -1.46
N THR A 255 -6.64 6.66 -2.27
CA THR A 255 -5.29 6.59 -2.85
C THR A 255 -4.99 7.83 -3.69
N GLU A 256 -5.90 8.24 -4.57
CA GLU A 256 -5.77 9.46 -5.35
C GLU A 256 -5.61 10.71 -4.47
N ARG A 257 -6.42 10.84 -3.43
CA ARG A 257 -6.35 11.97 -2.48
C ARG A 257 -5.02 11.97 -1.71
N PHE A 258 -4.54 10.79 -1.30
CA PHE A 258 -3.27 10.66 -0.61
C PHE A 258 -2.10 11.11 -1.49
N VAL A 259 -2.04 10.62 -2.73
CA VAL A 259 -1.03 11.01 -3.72
C VAL A 259 -1.09 12.51 -4.00
N ASN A 260 -2.30 13.07 -4.22
CA ASN A 260 -2.48 14.51 -4.47
C ASN A 260 -2.03 15.37 -3.30
N ARG A 261 -2.34 14.97 -2.05
CA ARG A 261 -1.93 15.71 -0.86
C ARG A 261 -0.41 15.72 -0.75
N ARG A 262 0.24 14.59 -0.99
CA ARG A 262 1.69 14.46 -1.00
C ARG A 262 2.31 15.37 -2.06
N THR A 263 1.83 15.31 -3.30
CA THR A 263 2.29 16.15 -4.40
C THR A 263 2.03 17.64 -4.12
N SER A 264 0.89 18.01 -3.54
CA SER A 264 0.57 19.39 -3.19
C SER A 264 1.47 19.95 -2.08
N VAL A 265 1.82 19.14 -1.08
CA VAL A 265 2.79 19.52 -0.04
C VAL A 265 4.18 19.69 -0.65
N LEU A 266 4.58 18.75 -1.51
CA LEU A 266 5.84 18.82 -2.25
C LEU A 266 5.89 20.08 -3.13
N MET A 267 4.80 20.39 -3.87
CA MET A 267 4.70 21.58 -4.72
C MET A 267 4.75 22.88 -3.92
N LYS A 268 4.17 22.94 -2.73
CA LYS A 268 4.30 24.10 -1.84
C LYS A 268 5.72 24.30 -1.34
N LYS A 269 6.44 23.19 -1.07
CA LYS A 269 7.85 23.21 -0.68
C LYS A 269 8.78 23.51 -1.86
N LEU A 270 8.41 23.07 -3.07
CA LEU A 270 9.14 23.28 -4.32
C LEU A 270 8.88 24.65 -4.97
N GLY A 271 8.33 25.65 -4.27
CA GLY A 271 8.13 27.03 -4.73
C GLY A 271 9.35 27.64 -5.47
N PRO A 272 9.42 28.97 -5.71
CA PRO A 272 10.51 29.62 -6.45
C PRO A 272 11.93 29.29 -5.97
N ASP A 273 12.05 28.89 -4.69
CA ASP A 273 13.30 28.53 -4.01
C ASP A 273 13.59 27.02 -3.97
N ALA A 274 12.96 26.25 -4.82
CA ALA A 274 13.14 24.78 -4.91
C ALA A 274 14.61 24.31 -5.03
N GLY A 275 15.50 25.18 -5.49
CA GLY A 275 16.94 24.92 -5.60
C GLY A 275 17.70 24.83 -4.27
N LEU A 276 17.08 25.18 -3.14
CA LEU A 276 17.68 25.16 -1.81
C LEU A 276 17.29 23.93 -0.98
N LEU A 277 16.37 23.12 -1.45
CA LEU A 277 15.92 21.94 -0.71
C LEU A 277 16.95 20.81 -0.79
N PRO A 278 17.24 20.12 0.32
CA PRO A 278 18.17 18.99 0.32
C PRO A 278 17.60 17.83 -0.53
N VAL A 279 18.38 17.42 -1.51
CA VAL A 279 18.08 16.21 -2.32
C VAL A 279 19.04 15.11 -1.86
N ARG A 280 18.48 13.94 -1.58
CA ARG A 280 19.23 12.77 -1.14
C ARG A 280 18.85 11.56 -1.97
N LEU A 281 19.81 10.65 -2.12
CA LEU A 281 19.59 9.32 -2.68
C LEU A 281 19.62 8.32 -1.52
N VAL A 282 18.53 7.62 -1.29
CA VAL A 282 18.40 6.59 -0.24
C VAL A 282 17.87 5.33 -0.95
N ASP A 283 18.63 4.25 -0.93
CA ASP A 283 18.25 2.95 -1.53
C ASP A 283 17.67 3.08 -2.96
N ASP A 284 18.36 3.81 -3.84
CA ASP A 284 17.94 4.13 -5.21
C ASP A 284 16.75 5.10 -5.33
N GLU A 285 16.14 5.52 -4.23
CA GLU A 285 15.05 6.48 -4.20
C GLU A 285 15.59 7.91 -4.11
N VAL A 286 15.18 8.78 -5.04
CA VAL A 286 15.51 10.21 -5.02
C VAL A 286 14.49 10.94 -4.18
N GLN A 287 14.95 11.51 -3.06
CA GLN A 287 14.12 12.24 -2.10
C GLN A 287 14.46 13.73 -2.10
N VAL A 288 13.44 14.58 -2.08
CA VAL A 288 13.55 16.03 -1.90
C VAL A 288 12.93 16.37 -0.54
N ASP A 289 13.72 16.90 0.39
CA ASP A 289 13.31 17.21 1.77
C ASP A 289 12.63 16.01 2.48
N GLY A 290 13.19 14.79 2.24
CA GLY A 290 12.69 13.54 2.77
C GLY A 290 11.48 12.93 2.03
N GLU A 291 10.95 13.62 1.02
CA GLU A 291 9.83 13.11 0.21
C GLU A 291 10.33 12.47 -1.08
N PRO A 292 9.99 11.21 -1.37
CA PRO A 292 10.41 10.53 -2.58
C PRO A 292 9.70 11.11 -3.80
N ILE A 293 10.49 11.40 -4.85
CA ILE A 293 10.01 11.95 -6.13
C ILE A 293 10.17 10.97 -7.29
N GLY A 294 10.94 9.92 -7.10
CA GLY A 294 11.23 8.90 -8.09
C GLY A 294 12.43 8.06 -7.68
N HIS A 295 12.90 7.21 -8.57
CA HIS A 295 14.04 6.34 -8.32
C HIS A 295 15.06 6.35 -9.46
N LEU A 296 16.32 6.06 -9.14
CA LEU A 296 17.40 5.88 -10.10
C LEU A 296 17.56 4.40 -10.44
N ALA A 297 17.09 4.00 -11.63
CA ALA A 297 17.39 2.70 -12.21
C ALA A 297 18.72 2.79 -12.98
N GLY A 298 19.81 2.27 -12.43
CA GLY A 298 21.14 2.50 -12.96
C GLY A 298 21.47 3.99 -12.99
N PHE A 299 21.59 4.58 -14.17
CA PHE A 299 21.82 6.02 -14.37
C PHE A 299 20.59 6.74 -14.95
N ARG A 300 19.41 6.09 -14.96
CA ARG A 300 18.16 6.68 -15.45
C ARG A 300 17.24 7.03 -14.31
N PHE A 301 16.88 8.31 -14.22
CA PHE A 301 15.85 8.73 -13.28
C PHE A 301 14.46 8.40 -13.84
N ARG A 302 13.67 7.71 -13.02
CA ARG A 302 12.26 7.39 -13.29
C ARG A 302 11.40 8.04 -12.24
N VAL A 303 10.52 8.94 -12.64
CA VAL A 303 9.53 9.56 -11.75
C VAL A 303 8.57 8.50 -11.25
N ASP A 304 8.08 8.64 -10.01
CA ASP A 304 7.10 7.76 -9.42
C ASP A 304 5.94 7.50 -10.40
N PRO A 305 5.66 6.23 -10.77
CA PRO A 305 4.58 5.89 -11.71
C PRO A 305 3.20 6.29 -11.22
N GLN A 306 3.00 6.51 -9.92
CA GLN A 306 1.75 6.98 -9.33
C GLN A 306 1.55 8.50 -9.43
N ALA A 307 2.60 9.25 -9.81
CA ALA A 307 2.48 10.69 -10.01
C ALA A 307 1.59 11.02 -11.22
N ARG A 308 0.71 12.03 -11.09
CA ARG A 308 -0.13 12.52 -12.21
C ARG A 308 0.72 13.06 -13.35
N LEU A 309 0.20 12.98 -14.57
CA LEU A 309 0.92 13.42 -15.78
C LEU A 309 1.39 14.88 -15.70
N ALA A 310 0.57 15.77 -15.10
CA ALA A 310 0.90 17.17 -14.88
C ALA A 310 2.05 17.34 -13.87
N ASP A 311 2.03 16.53 -12.81
CA ASP A 311 2.99 16.59 -11.71
C ASP A 311 4.34 15.97 -12.12
N ARG A 312 4.34 14.96 -13.01
CA ARG A 312 5.56 14.32 -13.53
C ARG A 312 6.53 15.32 -14.16
N LYS A 313 6.02 16.29 -14.91
CA LYS A 313 6.87 17.33 -15.52
C LYS A 313 7.54 18.21 -14.48
N LEU A 314 6.81 18.57 -13.42
CA LEU A 314 7.32 19.40 -12.34
C LEU A 314 8.33 18.64 -11.46
N LEU A 315 8.04 17.37 -11.14
CA LEU A 315 8.94 16.49 -10.41
C LEU A 315 10.23 16.22 -11.18
N LEU A 316 10.11 16.02 -12.49
CA LEU A 316 11.26 15.88 -13.40
C LEU A 316 12.12 17.16 -13.39
N ALA A 317 11.50 18.32 -13.54
CA ALA A 317 12.21 19.61 -13.53
C ALA A 317 12.88 19.92 -12.18
N ALA A 318 12.26 19.50 -11.07
CA ALA A 318 12.86 19.60 -9.74
C ALA A 318 14.08 18.68 -9.59
N ALA A 319 13.99 17.45 -10.12
CA ALA A 319 15.08 16.49 -10.11
C ALA A 319 16.23 16.91 -11.03
N GLU A 320 15.94 17.45 -12.21
CA GLU A 320 16.95 17.79 -13.25
C GLU A 320 18.08 18.68 -12.73
N ARG A 321 17.82 19.56 -11.77
CA ARG A 321 18.86 20.42 -11.19
C ARG A 321 19.85 19.66 -10.31
N HIS A 322 19.44 18.59 -9.68
CA HIS A 322 20.22 17.81 -8.71
C HIS A 322 20.75 16.50 -9.29
N LEU A 323 20.10 16.00 -10.36
CA LEU A 323 20.49 14.76 -11.03
C LEU A 323 21.98 14.70 -11.40
N PRO A 324 22.63 15.76 -11.96
CA PRO A 324 24.06 15.69 -12.31
C PRO A 324 24.96 15.35 -11.11
N ALA A 325 24.66 15.89 -9.92
CA ALA A 325 25.43 15.62 -8.72
C ALA A 325 25.22 14.17 -8.21
N LEU A 326 23.97 13.72 -8.17
CA LEU A 326 23.62 12.35 -7.77
C LEU A 326 24.20 11.31 -8.73
N LEU A 327 24.12 11.57 -10.04
CA LEU A 327 24.68 10.69 -11.05
C LEU A 327 26.22 10.66 -10.96
N ALA A 328 26.87 11.79 -10.67
CA ALA A 328 28.32 11.85 -10.50
C ALA A 328 28.77 11.04 -9.27
N GLU A 329 28.06 11.14 -8.16
CA GLU A 329 28.32 10.34 -6.95
C GLU A 329 28.16 8.84 -7.26
N ARG A 330 27.07 8.46 -7.95
CA ARG A 330 26.81 7.08 -8.35
C ARG A 330 27.87 6.54 -9.33
N ALA A 331 28.32 7.38 -10.25
CA ALA A 331 29.40 7.03 -11.16
C ALA A 331 30.74 6.81 -10.42
N ALA A 332 31.00 7.62 -9.39
CA ALA A 332 32.18 7.46 -8.54
C ALA A 332 32.12 6.17 -7.72
N GLN A 333 30.95 5.83 -7.17
CA GLN A 333 30.70 4.57 -6.44
C GLN A 333 30.96 3.37 -7.37
N LEU A 334 30.35 3.35 -8.57
CA LEU A 334 30.56 2.27 -9.55
C LEU A 334 32.02 2.18 -9.99
N ALA A 335 32.68 3.29 -10.27
CA ALA A 335 34.08 3.29 -10.65
C ALA A 335 34.99 2.70 -9.55
N SER A 336 34.75 3.07 -8.29
CA SER A 336 35.49 2.52 -7.13
C SER A 336 35.22 1.02 -6.95
N ALA A 337 33.97 0.58 -7.10
CA ALA A 337 33.60 -0.85 -7.04
C ALA A 337 34.25 -1.66 -8.18
N LEU A 338 34.31 -1.10 -9.39
CA LEU A 338 35.02 -1.70 -10.53
C LEU A 338 36.53 -1.84 -10.25
N GLU A 339 37.14 -0.85 -9.61
CA GLU A 339 38.55 -0.88 -9.20
C GLU A 339 38.79 -1.94 -8.13
N GLY A 340 37.84 -2.09 -7.18
CA GLY A 340 37.89 -3.08 -6.08
C GLY A 340 37.54 -4.53 -6.49
N GLY A 341 36.96 -4.74 -7.67
CA GLY A 341 36.60 -6.08 -8.17
C GLY A 341 35.21 -6.59 -7.72
N GLU A 342 34.43 -5.77 -7.00
CA GLU A 342 33.13 -6.15 -6.42
C GLU A 342 31.92 -5.45 -7.08
N ALA A 343 32.01 -5.09 -8.36
CA ALA A 343 31.06 -4.14 -8.95
C ALA A 343 29.68 -4.69 -9.33
N GLY A 344 29.43 -5.99 -9.26
CA GLY A 344 28.15 -6.56 -9.74
C GLY A 344 27.84 -6.24 -11.20
N VAL A 345 28.87 -5.99 -12.02
CA VAL A 345 28.76 -5.72 -13.44
C VAL A 345 28.78 -7.01 -14.21
N THR A 346 27.86 -7.18 -15.16
CA THR A 346 27.77 -8.35 -16.04
C THR A 346 27.96 -7.94 -17.50
N LEU A 347 28.49 -8.89 -18.30
CA LEU A 347 28.61 -8.74 -19.73
C LEU A 347 27.75 -9.79 -20.42
N GLU A 348 26.67 -9.39 -21.04
CA GLU A 348 25.73 -10.26 -21.75
C GLU A 348 25.42 -9.70 -23.13
N ALA A 349 25.51 -10.55 -24.15
CA ALA A 349 25.20 -10.17 -25.53
C ALA A 349 25.81 -8.83 -25.96
N ALA A 350 27.11 -8.64 -25.63
CA ALA A 350 27.88 -7.40 -25.90
C ALA A 350 27.35 -6.14 -25.15
N ARG A 351 26.54 -6.28 -24.13
CA ARG A 351 26.11 -5.18 -23.25
C ARG A 351 26.74 -5.33 -21.88
N ILE A 352 27.24 -4.23 -21.35
CA ILE A 352 27.72 -4.12 -19.98
C ILE A 352 26.55 -3.59 -19.15
N THR A 353 26.08 -4.37 -18.20
CA THR A 353 24.96 -4.00 -17.34
C THR A 353 25.41 -3.93 -15.87
N TRP A 354 24.77 -3.07 -15.11
CA TRP A 354 24.95 -2.91 -13.68
C TRP A 354 23.58 -2.85 -13.02
N HIS A 355 23.31 -3.72 -12.05
CA HIS A 355 21.97 -3.92 -11.44
C HIS A 355 20.85 -4.10 -12.49
N GLY A 356 21.16 -4.83 -13.59
CA GLY A 356 20.20 -5.08 -14.66
C GLY A 356 19.99 -3.95 -15.67
N GLU A 357 20.57 -2.76 -15.45
CA GLU A 357 20.45 -1.62 -16.34
C GLU A 357 21.73 -1.46 -17.20
N ALA A 358 21.54 -1.11 -18.48
CA ALA A 358 22.67 -0.94 -19.41
C ALA A 358 23.50 0.30 -19.04
N VAL A 359 24.82 0.12 -18.96
CA VAL A 359 25.81 1.17 -18.72
C VAL A 359 26.62 1.46 -19.98
N ALA A 360 26.96 0.42 -20.72
CA ALA A 360 27.71 0.55 -21.97
C ALA A 360 27.42 -0.66 -22.88
N ALA A 361 27.81 -0.55 -24.15
CA ALA A 361 27.82 -1.64 -25.09
C ALA A 361 29.24 -1.84 -25.65
N LEU A 362 29.54 -3.05 -26.13
CA LEU A 362 30.74 -3.32 -26.86
C LEU A 362 30.46 -3.17 -28.37
N SER A 363 31.33 -2.48 -29.07
CA SER A 363 31.34 -2.41 -30.52
C SER A 363 32.63 -3.00 -31.08
N ALA A 364 32.64 -3.26 -32.37
CA ALA A 364 33.85 -3.73 -33.09
C ALA A 364 34.96 -2.71 -32.90
N GLY A 365 36.08 -3.17 -32.39
CA GLY A 365 37.30 -2.37 -32.26
C GLY A 365 38.34 -2.74 -33.30
N LYS A 366 39.63 -2.50 -33.00
CA LYS A 366 40.75 -2.80 -33.91
C LYS A 366 40.90 -4.31 -34.14
N SER A 367 40.46 -5.13 -33.21
CA SER A 367 40.43 -6.58 -33.33
C SER A 367 39.31 -7.16 -32.44
N VAL A 368 39.02 -8.44 -32.62
CA VAL A 368 38.05 -9.19 -31.79
C VAL A 368 38.43 -9.15 -30.30
N LEU A 369 39.72 -9.09 -29.99
CA LEU A 369 40.24 -9.06 -28.61
C LEU A 369 40.43 -7.62 -28.08
N ALA A 370 40.09 -6.62 -28.86
CA ALA A 370 40.17 -5.20 -28.49
C ALA A 370 38.87 -4.46 -28.84
N PRO A 371 37.71 -4.90 -28.31
CA PRO A 371 36.45 -4.21 -28.55
C PRO A 371 36.48 -2.80 -27.98
N GLN A 372 35.67 -1.92 -28.56
CA GLN A 372 35.46 -0.57 -28.04
C GLN A 372 34.25 -0.51 -27.12
N ILE A 373 34.39 0.23 -26.03
CA ILE A 373 33.25 0.52 -25.13
C ILE A 373 32.52 1.74 -25.67
N VAL A 374 31.25 1.57 -25.99
CA VAL A 374 30.31 2.64 -26.36
C VAL A 374 29.42 2.91 -25.15
N PRO A 375 29.50 4.10 -24.52
CA PRO A 375 28.66 4.42 -23.36
C PRO A 375 27.20 4.44 -23.76
N ASP A 376 26.32 3.96 -22.83
CA ASP A 376 24.87 4.09 -22.98
C ASP A 376 24.44 5.55 -22.86
N THR A 377 23.33 5.91 -23.51
CA THR A 377 22.69 7.23 -23.41
C THR A 377 22.32 7.64 -22.00
N ALA A 378 22.15 6.68 -21.09
CA ALA A 378 21.92 6.93 -19.66
C ALA A 378 23.07 7.72 -19.02
N LEU A 379 24.28 7.66 -19.58
CA LEU A 379 25.46 8.38 -19.10
C LEU A 379 25.59 9.81 -19.67
N ASP A 380 24.67 10.24 -20.53
CA ASP A 380 24.76 11.58 -21.16
C ASP A 380 24.53 12.72 -20.16
N GLY A 381 23.82 12.42 -19.06
CA GLY A 381 23.63 13.35 -17.92
C GLY A 381 24.84 13.52 -17.01
N LEU A 382 25.93 12.75 -17.19
CA LEU A 382 27.15 12.85 -16.40
C LEU A 382 28.03 14.00 -16.82
N GLY A 383 28.56 14.73 -15.87
CA GLY A 383 29.64 15.71 -16.12
C GLY A 383 30.89 15.04 -16.70
N GLY A 384 31.63 15.76 -17.58
CA GLY A 384 32.74 15.21 -18.33
C GLY A 384 33.79 14.45 -17.52
N ALA A 385 34.18 14.95 -16.36
CA ALA A 385 35.17 14.31 -15.49
C ALA A 385 34.65 12.98 -14.87
N ALA A 386 33.40 12.94 -14.39
CA ALA A 386 32.79 11.74 -13.85
C ALA A 386 32.62 10.66 -14.94
N ARG A 387 32.17 11.07 -16.13
CA ARG A 387 32.04 10.18 -17.27
C ARG A 387 33.38 9.58 -17.71
N GLN A 388 34.44 10.39 -17.79
CA GLN A 388 35.77 9.90 -18.14
C GLN A 388 36.32 8.91 -17.10
N ARG A 389 36.18 9.20 -15.82
CA ARG A 389 36.60 8.28 -14.77
C ARG A 389 35.87 6.94 -14.84
N LEU A 390 34.55 6.98 -15.01
CA LEU A 390 33.74 5.74 -15.11
C LEU A 390 34.14 4.94 -16.35
N LEU A 391 34.33 5.57 -17.52
CA LEU A 391 34.74 4.88 -18.74
C LEU A 391 36.16 4.28 -18.61
N ALA A 392 37.10 4.97 -17.96
CA ALA A 392 38.41 4.42 -17.67
C ALA A 392 38.34 3.18 -16.75
N ALA A 393 37.49 3.22 -15.75
CA ALA A 393 37.27 2.09 -14.84
C ALA A 393 36.63 0.89 -15.58
N LEU A 394 35.63 1.13 -16.45
CA LEU A 394 35.04 0.11 -17.32
C LEU A 394 36.06 -0.49 -18.31
N GLN A 395 36.92 0.31 -18.87
CA GLN A 395 38.00 -0.17 -19.74
C GLN A 395 39.00 -1.06 -19.00
N ALA A 396 39.39 -0.65 -17.80
CA ALA A 396 40.26 -1.46 -16.93
C ALA A 396 39.59 -2.78 -16.50
N TRP A 397 38.31 -2.73 -16.19
CA TRP A 397 37.49 -3.93 -15.85
C TRP A 397 37.43 -4.87 -17.09
N LEU A 398 37.11 -4.36 -18.28
CA LEU A 398 37.05 -5.16 -19.50
C LEU A 398 38.42 -5.77 -19.83
N ALA A 399 39.49 -5.03 -19.65
CA ALA A 399 40.85 -5.54 -19.87
C ALA A 399 41.15 -6.73 -18.92
N ARG A 400 40.74 -6.66 -17.68
CA ARG A 400 40.85 -7.76 -16.70
C ARG A 400 39.98 -8.96 -17.10
N ALA A 401 38.72 -8.71 -17.52
CA ALA A 401 37.82 -9.74 -17.97
C ALA A 401 38.34 -10.50 -19.22
N LEU A 402 39.03 -9.79 -20.11
CA LEU A 402 39.65 -10.35 -21.33
C LEU A 402 41.07 -10.91 -21.07
N ALA A 403 41.63 -10.76 -19.88
CA ALA A 403 42.99 -11.27 -19.60
C ALA A 403 43.18 -12.77 -19.83
N PRO A 404 42.19 -13.66 -19.53
CA PRO A 404 42.29 -15.10 -19.83
C PRO A 404 42.50 -15.40 -21.34
N LEU A 405 42.07 -14.47 -22.20
CA LEU A 405 42.24 -14.58 -23.67
C LEU A 405 43.58 -14.05 -24.16
N ALA A 406 44.51 -13.70 -23.28
CA ALA A 406 45.85 -13.23 -23.65
C ALA A 406 46.63 -14.18 -24.61
N PRO A 407 46.50 -15.51 -24.55
CA PRO A 407 47.13 -16.39 -25.51
C PRO A 407 46.68 -16.13 -26.96
N LEU A 408 45.41 -15.77 -27.17
CA LEU A 408 44.88 -15.47 -28.51
C LEU A 408 45.49 -14.21 -29.13
N ARG A 409 45.96 -13.24 -28.33
CA ARG A 409 46.71 -12.07 -28.80
C ARG A 409 48.02 -12.45 -29.47
N LYS A 410 48.66 -13.55 -29.02
CA LYS A 410 49.88 -14.09 -29.64
C LYS A 410 49.58 -14.63 -31.03
N LEU A 411 48.41 -15.30 -31.20
CA LEU A 411 47.97 -15.78 -32.50
C LEU A 411 47.64 -14.63 -33.44
N GLU A 412 46.98 -13.57 -32.94
CA GLU A 412 46.72 -12.37 -33.71
C GLU A 412 48.01 -11.66 -34.16
N ALA A 413 48.98 -11.50 -33.26
CA ALA A 413 50.27 -10.92 -33.61
C ALA A 413 51.03 -11.80 -34.63
N ALA A 414 51.01 -13.10 -34.49
CA ALA A 414 51.63 -14.04 -35.45
C ALA A 414 50.90 -14.00 -36.80
N SER A 415 49.58 -13.76 -36.86
CA SER A 415 48.85 -13.61 -38.12
C SER A 415 49.27 -12.36 -38.92
N SER A 416 49.82 -11.37 -38.24
CA SER A 416 50.31 -10.12 -38.84
C SER A 416 51.77 -10.18 -39.25
N ASP A 417 52.50 -11.24 -38.96
CA ASP A 417 53.89 -11.42 -39.34
C ASP A 417 54.02 -11.57 -40.85
N PRO A 418 54.86 -10.76 -41.51
CA PRO A 418 55.12 -10.87 -42.96
C PRO A 418 55.67 -12.22 -43.36
N ALA A 419 56.35 -12.93 -42.45
CA ALA A 419 56.92 -14.27 -42.72
C ALA A 419 55.84 -15.39 -42.70
N ALA A 420 54.65 -15.13 -42.15
CA ALA A 420 53.54 -16.08 -42.18
C ALA A 420 52.96 -16.16 -43.59
N GLY A 421 53.04 -17.31 -44.21
CA GLY A 421 52.43 -17.54 -45.53
C GLY A 421 50.91 -17.42 -45.46
N PRO A 422 50.23 -17.24 -46.62
CA PRO A 422 48.79 -16.94 -46.66
C PRO A 422 47.91 -18.00 -45.95
N GLU A 423 48.26 -19.27 -46.03
CA GLU A 423 47.52 -20.37 -45.41
C GLU A 423 47.64 -20.38 -43.88
N LEU A 424 48.88 -20.16 -43.38
CA LEU A 424 49.09 -20.01 -41.92
C LEU A 424 48.40 -18.78 -41.35
N ARG A 425 48.46 -17.66 -42.09
CA ARG A 425 47.76 -16.44 -41.66
C ARG A 425 46.26 -16.65 -41.59
N ALA A 426 45.65 -17.27 -42.59
CA ALA A 426 44.21 -17.57 -42.58
C ALA A 426 43.82 -18.48 -41.43
N LEU A 427 44.64 -19.48 -41.09
CA LEU A 427 44.41 -20.35 -39.93
C LEU A 427 44.49 -19.60 -38.60
N LEU A 428 45.51 -18.74 -38.42
CA LEU A 428 45.68 -17.93 -37.20
C LEU A 428 44.54 -16.96 -36.98
N ILE A 429 44.06 -16.33 -38.02
CA ILE A 429 42.89 -15.41 -38.00
C ILE A 429 41.65 -16.22 -37.55
N ARG A 430 41.37 -17.35 -38.18
CA ARG A 430 40.21 -18.20 -37.81
C ARG A 430 40.30 -18.73 -36.39
N LEU A 431 41.48 -19.13 -35.91
CA LEU A 431 41.70 -19.51 -34.53
C LEU A 431 41.41 -18.36 -33.56
N THR A 432 41.83 -17.15 -33.86
CA THR A 432 41.57 -15.97 -33.07
C THR A 432 40.07 -15.64 -33.01
N GLU A 433 39.41 -15.68 -34.17
CA GLU A 433 37.97 -15.37 -34.28
C GLU A 433 37.06 -16.47 -33.60
N SER A 434 37.52 -17.72 -33.61
CA SER A 434 36.79 -18.84 -32.99
C SER A 434 37.12 -19.08 -31.49
N GLY A 435 37.85 -18.14 -30.88
CA GLY A 435 38.24 -18.30 -29.47
C GLY A 435 39.29 -19.39 -29.21
N GLY A 436 40.08 -19.74 -30.22
CA GLY A 436 41.18 -20.72 -30.11
C GLY A 436 40.77 -22.15 -30.40
N ILE A 437 39.54 -22.41 -30.83
CA ILE A 437 39.05 -23.75 -31.14
C ILE A 437 38.56 -23.82 -32.58
N LEU A 438 39.12 -24.78 -33.33
CA LEU A 438 38.68 -25.11 -34.69
C LEU A 438 38.41 -26.60 -34.83
N GLU A 439 37.38 -26.93 -35.59
CA GLU A 439 37.17 -28.32 -36.00
C GLU A 439 38.31 -28.77 -36.93
N ARG A 440 38.82 -29.98 -36.64
CA ARG A 440 39.97 -30.52 -37.40
C ARG A 440 39.62 -30.92 -38.85
N SER A 441 38.40 -31.37 -39.08
CA SER A 441 37.90 -31.78 -40.38
C SER A 441 37.58 -30.51 -41.24
N GLY A 442 38.26 -30.41 -42.40
CA GLY A 442 38.05 -29.27 -43.31
C GLY A 442 38.75 -27.98 -42.89
N SER A 443 39.63 -28.04 -41.88
CA SER A 443 40.45 -26.90 -41.47
C SER A 443 41.61 -26.67 -42.44
N ALA A 444 42.12 -25.41 -42.51
CA ALA A 444 43.31 -25.06 -43.28
C ALA A 444 44.59 -25.82 -42.84
N LEU A 445 44.52 -26.59 -41.76
CA LEU A 445 45.63 -27.42 -41.25
C LEU A 445 46.19 -28.42 -42.30
N ASP A 446 45.32 -28.97 -43.16
CA ASP A 446 45.73 -29.93 -44.17
C ASP A 446 46.47 -29.28 -45.36
N ARG A 447 46.41 -27.94 -45.46
CA ARG A 447 47.08 -27.15 -46.53
C ARG A 447 48.42 -26.59 -46.09
N LEU A 448 48.76 -26.72 -44.78
CA LEU A 448 50.03 -26.25 -44.24
C LEU A 448 51.16 -27.22 -44.67
N ASP A 449 52.32 -26.65 -45.00
CA ASP A 449 53.52 -27.47 -45.23
C ASP A 449 54.08 -28.05 -43.91
N LYS A 450 55.06 -29.00 -44.01
CA LYS A 450 55.63 -29.66 -42.83
C LYS A 450 56.34 -28.69 -41.86
N ALA A 451 56.81 -27.55 -42.32
CA ALA A 451 57.50 -26.57 -41.49
C ALA A 451 56.52 -25.62 -40.77
N GLN A 452 55.29 -25.51 -41.29
CA GLN A 452 54.21 -24.67 -40.72
C GLN A 452 53.29 -25.42 -39.77
N ARG A 453 53.27 -26.76 -39.82
CA ARG A 453 52.57 -27.64 -38.84
C ARG A 453 53.35 -27.76 -37.56
#